data_b27bc24c2f13cce63302b1b03635904a
#
_entry.id   b27bc24c2f13cce63302b1b03635904a
#
_cell.length_a   1.000
_cell.length_b   1.000
_cell.length_c   1.000
_cell.angle_alpha   90.00
_cell.angle_beta   90.00
_cell.angle_gamma   90.00
#
_symmetry.space_group_name_H-M   'P 1'
#
loop_
_entity.id
_entity.type
_entity.pdbx_description
1 polymer ?
#
loop_
_entity_poly.entity_id
_entity_poly.type
_entity_poly.pdbx_seq_one_letter_code
_entity_poly.pdbx_strand_id
1 'polypeptide(L)'
;GKEVELSSQIFFRIIENRHLVRQVVCMIQKEVAERIEASPGSKTYGILSVFLQAFYHIEYLFTVGEKVFDPPPKVKSAVIRLTRNERVELGCEEKLFFNVVKTGFNQRRKTLRNSIRGIIPPGFDSPYLNLRPEQLGITDFLQLCQDIEKNRNIGDKA
;
A
#
# COMPACT_ATOMS: atom_id res chain seq x y z
N GLY A 1 12.34 4.86 11.79
CA GLY A 1 13.25 5.98 11.91
C GLY A 1 13.01 7.04 10.84
N LYS A 2 13.75 8.13 10.92
CA LYS A 2 13.64 9.25 9.99
C LYS A 2 13.83 8.86 8.52
N GLU A 3 14.72 7.90 8.26
CA GLU A 3 15.01 7.44 6.90
C GLU A 3 13.84 6.69 6.29
N VAL A 4 13.11 5.91 7.09
CA VAL A 4 11.89 5.21 6.63
C VAL A 4 10.79 6.23 6.34
N GLU A 5 10.66 7.28 7.16
CA GLU A 5 9.69 8.36 6.94
C GLU A 5 10.00 9.14 5.66
N LEU A 6 11.29 9.45 5.41
CA LEU A 6 11.72 10.15 4.19
C LEU A 6 11.42 9.32 2.95
N SER A 7 11.72 8.02 2.99
CA SER A 7 11.42 7.11 1.88
C SER A 7 9.92 7.06 1.62
N SER A 8 9.10 6.99 2.68
CA SER A 8 7.64 6.97 2.55
C SER A 8 7.13 8.24 1.88
N GLN A 9 7.65 9.41 2.25
CA GLN A 9 7.28 10.69 1.66
C GLN A 9 7.60 10.74 0.17
N ILE A 10 8.78 10.24 -0.22
CA ILE A 10 9.18 10.17 -1.64
C ILE A 10 8.21 9.30 -2.42
N PHE A 11 7.85 8.14 -1.89
CA PHE A 11 6.92 7.22 -2.55
C PHE A 11 5.51 7.79 -2.65
N PHE A 12 5.04 8.51 -1.64
CA PHE A 12 3.75 9.20 -1.72
C PHE A 12 3.76 10.27 -2.81
N ARG A 13 4.86 11.00 -2.97
CA ARG A 13 5.00 11.96 -4.07
C ARG A 13 4.99 11.29 -5.43
N ILE A 14 5.60 10.13 -5.55
CA ILE A 14 5.56 9.34 -6.78
C ILE A 14 4.11 8.97 -7.10
N ILE A 15 3.36 8.50 -6.12
CA ILE A 15 1.95 8.13 -6.29
C ILE A 15 1.11 9.34 -6.71
N GLU A 16 1.31 10.50 -6.07
CA GLU A 16 0.60 11.74 -6.41
C GLU A 16 0.88 12.18 -7.84
N ASN A 17 2.09 11.93 -8.35
CA ASN A 17 2.53 12.33 -9.68
C ASN A 17 2.61 11.15 -10.66
N ARG A 18 1.90 10.07 -10.38
CA ARG A 18 1.99 8.83 -11.16
C ARG A 18 1.69 9.00 -12.64
N HIS A 19 0.88 9.99 -13.00
CA HIS A 19 0.60 10.29 -14.41
C HIS A 19 1.84 10.73 -15.17
N LEU A 20 2.81 11.31 -14.46
CA LEU A 20 4.06 11.81 -15.03
C LEU A 20 5.22 10.84 -14.83
N VAL A 21 5.16 10.02 -13.79
CA VAL A 21 6.26 9.14 -13.38
C VAL A 21 5.97 7.72 -13.83
N ARG A 22 6.58 7.30 -14.94
CA ARG A 22 6.38 5.96 -15.52
C ARG A 22 7.28 4.90 -14.89
N GLN A 23 8.49 5.29 -14.53
CA GLN A 23 9.46 4.34 -13.98
C GLN A 23 10.36 5.05 -12.98
N VAL A 24 10.69 4.33 -11.92
CA VAL A 24 11.63 4.78 -10.91
C VAL A 24 12.58 3.64 -10.62
N VAL A 25 13.87 3.94 -10.63
CA VAL A 25 14.91 3.03 -10.15
C VAL A 25 15.59 3.73 -9.00
N CYS A 26 15.63 3.11 -7.85
CA CYS A 26 16.22 3.75 -6.67
C CYS A 26 16.86 2.73 -5.74
N MET A 27 17.80 3.24 -4.95
CA MET A 27 18.45 2.47 -3.89
C MET A 27 17.87 2.92 -2.55
N ILE A 28 17.39 1.97 -1.77
CA ILE A 28 16.77 2.21 -0.47
C ILE A 28 17.24 1.13 0.51
N GLN A 29 16.89 1.29 1.78
CA GLN A 29 17.18 0.26 2.76
C GLN A 29 16.49 -1.04 2.36
N LYS A 30 17.20 -2.16 2.55
CA LYS A 30 16.69 -3.50 2.21
C LYS A 30 15.34 -3.78 2.86
N GLU A 31 15.18 -3.41 4.13
CA GLU A 31 13.92 -3.60 4.86
C GLU A 31 12.75 -2.89 4.19
N VAL A 32 12.96 -1.66 3.72
CA VAL A 32 11.93 -0.88 3.03
C VAL A 32 11.60 -1.52 1.67
N ALA A 33 12.62 -1.97 0.94
CA ALA A 33 12.42 -2.66 -0.34
C ALA A 33 11.58 -3.93 -0.18
N GLU A 34 11.86 -4.71 0.87
CA GLU A 34 11.10 -5.92 1.17
C GLU A 34 9.64 -5.63 1.49
N ARG A 35 9.37 -4.54 2.20
CA ARG A 35 7.99 -4.09 2.48
C ARG A 35 7.26 -3.70 1.21
N ILE A 36 7.93 -2.98 0.32
CA ILE A 36 7.33 -2.52 -0.93
C ILE A 36 6.94 -3.68 -1.84
N GLU A 37 7.80 -4.70 -1.94
CA GLU A 37 7.53 -5.86 -2.81
C GLU A 37 6.71 -6.97 -2.14
N ALA A 38 6.43 -6.87 -0.86
CA ALA A 38 5.80 -7.93 -0.08
C ALA A 38 4.45 -8.36 -0.67
N SER A 39 4.15 -9.64 -0.52
CA SER A 39 2.88 -10.23 -0.94
C SER A 39 1.89 -10.35 0.23
N PRO A 40 0.58 -10.40 -0.04
CA PRO A 40 -0.41 -10.63 1.00
C PRO A 40 -0.09 -11.86 1.85
N GLY A 41 -0.35 -11.77 3.14
CA GLY A 41 -0.10 -12.85 4.08
C GLY A 41 1.28 -12.82 4.74
N SER A 42 2.22 -12.04 4.21
CA SER A 42 3.54 -11.92 4.81
C SER A 42 3.58 -10.88 5.91
N LYS A 43 4.56 -10.99 6.82
CA LYS A 43 4.72 -10.05 7.93
C LYS A 43 5.10 -8.65 7.48
N THR A 44 5.74 -8.53 6.32
CA THR A 44 6.21 -7.25 5.78
C THR A 44 5.18 -6.56 4.91
N TYR A 45 4.11 -7.25 4.55
CA TYR A 45 3.03 -6.67 3.76
C TYR A 45 2.29 -5.60 4.58
N GLY A 46 2.17 -4.40 4.03
CA GLY A 46 1.57 -3.29 4.74
C GLY A 46 1.18 -2.13 3.83
N ILE A 47 1.08 -0.95 4.41
CA ILE A 47 0.62 0.26 3.72
C ILE A 47 1.42 0.55 2.45
N LEU A 48 2.75 0.54 2.54
CA LEU A 48 3.60 0.82 1.38
C LEU A 48 3.45 -0.23 0.28
N SER A 49 3.32 -1.51 0.67
CA SER A 49 3.09 -2.58 -0.30
C SER A 49 1.83 -2.30 -1.12
N VAL A 50 0.72 -2.04 -0.44
CA VAL A 50 -0.58 -1.83 -1.08
C VAL A 50 -0.58 -0.57 -1.94
N PHE A 51 -0.11 0.55 -1.40
CA PHE A 51 -0.14 1.84 -2.10
C PHE A 51 0.71 1.83 -3.37
N LEU A 52 1.92 1.29 -3.31
CA LEU A 52 2.79 1.26 -4.48
C LEU A 52 2.37 0.20 -5.49
N GLN A 53 2.00 -1.00 -5.02
CA GLN A 53 1.56 -2.05 -5.92
C GLN A 53 0.21 -1.75 -6.59
N ALA A 54 -0.57 -0.84 -6.04
CA ALA A 54 -1.80 -0.39 -6.69
C ALA A 54 -1.50 0.25 -8.05
N PHE A 55 -0.38 0.95 -8.19
CA PHE A 55 -0.05 1.72 -9.40
C PHE A 55 1.22 1.27 -10.12
N TYR A 56 2.06 0.47 -9.49
CA TYR A 56 3.38 0.09 -10.02
C TYR A 56 3.62 -1.40 -9.89
N HIS A 57 4.33 -1.96 -10.87
CA HIS A 57 4.97 -3.26 -10.74
C HIS A 57 6.28 -3.05 -10.02
N ILE A 58 6.55 -3.86 -9.02
CA ILE A 58 7.75 -3.74 -8.20
C ILE A 58 8.70 -4.86 -8.53
N GLU A 59 9.95 -4.52 -8.81
CA GLU A 59 11.01 -5.50 -9.03
C GLU A 59 12.15 -5.23 -8.06
N TYR A 60 12.49 -6.21 -7.28
CA TYR A 60 13.67 -6.20 -6.43
C TYR A 60 14.85 -6.64 -7.29
N LEU A 61 15.70 -5.72 -7.69
CA LEU A 61 16.77 -6.02 -8.65
C LEU A 61 17.95 -6.70 -8.00
N PHE A 62 18.51 -6.11 -6.96
CA PHE A 62 19.64 -6.71 -6.24
C PHE A 62 19.87 -6.04 -4.90
N THR A 63 20.58 -6.75 -4.01
CA THR A 63 21.00 -6.23 -2.72
C THR A 63 22.40 -5.66 -2.84
N VAL A 64 22.63 -4.50 -2.22
CA VAL A 64 23.93 -3.86 -2.17
C VAL A 64 24.57 -4.17 -0.82
N GLY A 65 25.77 -4.77 -0.87
CA GLY A 65 26.51 -5.12 0.35
C GLY A 65 27.01 -3.90 1.09
N GLU A 66 27.08 -3.99 2.42
CA GLU A 66 27.53 -2.92 3.30
C GLU A 66 28.96 -2.44 2.98
N LYS A 67 29.80 -3.35 2.49
CA LYS A 67 31.21 -3.10 2.20
C LYS A 67 31.47 -2.25 0.95
N VAL A 68 30.42 -2.00 0.16
CA VAL A 68 30.53 -1.18 -1.06
C VAL A 68 30.71 0.30 -0.72
N PHE A 69 30.29 0.71 0.45
CA PHE A 69 30.33 2.10 0.89
C PHE A 69 31.47 2.35 1.89
N ASP A 70 32.00 3.55 1.89
CA ASP A 70 33.02 4.00 2.84
C ASP A 70 32.61 5.35 3.45
N PRO A 71 32.23 5.41 4.74
CA PRO A 71 32.12 4.29 5.68
C PRO A 71 30.92 3.38 5.37
N PRO A 72 30.96 2.07 5.72
CA PRO A 72 29.86 1.18 5.46
C PRO A 72 28.62 1.55 6.28
N PRO A 73 27.42 1.51 5.67
CA PRO A 73 26.19 1.77 6.42
C PRO A 73 25.89 0.64 7.41
N LYS A 74 25.09 0.95 8.42
CA LYS A 74 24.69 -0.03 9.44
C LYS A 74 23.71 -1.09 8.91
N VAL A 75 23.03 -0.79 7.82
CA VAL A 75 22.02 -1.65 7.21
C VAL A 75 22.32 -1.86 5.74
N LYS A 76 21.88 -2.99 5.21
CA LYS A 76 22.01 -3.28 3.78
C LYS A 76 21.06 -2.41 2.97
N SER A 77 21.46 -2.10 1.75
CA SER A 77 20.63 -1.40 0.78
C SER A 77 20.17 -2.36 -0.30
N ALA A 78 19.14 -1.97 -1.02
CA ALA A 78 18.64 -2.71 -2.17
C ALA A 78 18.28 -1.73 -3.28
N VAL A 79 18.42 -2.19 -4.51
CA VAL A 79 17.99 -1.45 -5.69
C VAL A 79 16.70 -2.07 -6.18
N ILE A 80 15.67 -1.23 -6.32
CA ILE A 80 14.36 -1.65 -6.82
C ILE A 80 14.00 -0.83 -8.05
N ARG A 81 13.13 -1.41 -8.87
CA ARG A 81 12.53 -0.73 -10.01
C ARG A 81 11.02 -0.76 -9.87
N LEU A 82 10.41 0.40 -9.99
CA LEU A 82 8.97 0.57 -10.03
C LEU A 82 8.60 0.93 -11.46
N THR A 83 7.73 0.14 -12.09
CA THR A 83 7.23 0.44 -13.43
C THR A 83 5.71 0.58 -13.33
N ARG A 84 5.19 1.73 -13.78
CA ARG A 84 3.76 2.01 -13.69
C ARG A 84 2.96 0.90 -14.40
N ASN A 85 1.96 0.37 -13.71
CA ASN A 85 1.05 -0.62 -14.26
C ASN A 85 -0.08 0.08 -15.05
N GLU A 86 -1.02 -0.69 -15.56
CA GLU A 86 -2.12 -0.17 -16.37
C GLU A 86 -3.18 0.54 -15.55
N ARG A 87 -3.15 0.41 -14.24
CA ARG A 87 -4.15 1.00 -13.34
C ARG A 87 -3.81 2.46 -13.06
N VAL A 88 -4.33 3.36 -13.86
CA VAL A 88 -4.19 4.80 -13.64
C VAL A 88 -5.22 5.27 -12.62
N GLU A 89 -6.44 4.72 -12.71
CA GLU A 89 -7.54 5.01 -11.81
C GLU A 89 -7.90 3.79 -10.97
N LEU A 90 -8.32 4.02 -9.73
CA LEU A 90 -8.64 2.95 -8.79
C LEU A 90 -10.04 2.35 -8.97
N GLY A 91 -10.93 3.07 -9.65
CA GLY A 91 -12.34 2.70 -9.74
C GLY A 91 -13.13 3.04 -8.50
N CYS A 92 -12.51 3.71 -7.54
CA CYS A 92 -13.12 4.22 -6.33
C CYS A 92 -12.41 5.51 -5.93
N GLU A 93 -12.96 6.25 -4.98
CA GLU A 93 -12.33 7.48 -4.47
C GLU A 93 -10.99 7.13 -3.83
N GLU A 94 -9.91 7.82 -4.25
CA GLU A 94 -8.56 7.59 -3.73
C GLU A 94 -8.49 7.81 -2.22
N LYS A 95 -9.15 8.85 -1.72
CA LYS A 95 -9.18 9.18 -0.31
C LYS A 95 -9.77 8.03 0.51
N LEU A 96 -10.84 7.42 0.02
CA LEU A 96 -11.45 6.25 0.67
C LEU A 96 -10.48 5.08 0.70
N PHE A 97 -9.85 4.78 -0.44
CA PHE A 97 -8.89 3.69 -0.55
C PHE A 97 -7.72 3.87 0.44
N PHE A 98 -7.10 5.04 0.44
CA PHE A 98 -5.99 5.33 1.35
C PHE A 98 -6.43 5.24 2.81
N ASN A 99 -7.63 5.73 3.13
CA ASN A 99 -8.15 5.69 4.49
C ASN A 99 -8.44 4.27 4.98
N VAL A 100 -9.06 3.46 4.15
CA VAL A 100 -9.35 2.04 4.48
C VAL A 100 -8.06 1.27 4.71
N VAL A 101 -7.09 1.40 3.81
CA VAL A 101 -5.82 0.68 3.91
C VAL A 101 -5.05 1.12 5.15
N LYS A 102 -4.90 2.43 5.34
CA LYS A 102 -4.16 2.98 6.48
C LYS A 102 -4.79 2.60 7.81
N THR A 103 -6.11 2.77 7.91
CA THR A 103 -6.84 2.46 9.15
C THR A 103 -6.78 0.95 9.46
N GLY A 104 -6.93 0.11 8.43
CA GLY A 104 -6.80 -1.33 8.58
C GLY A 104 -5.45 -1.76 9.12
N PHE A 105 -4.38 -1.29 8.50
CA PHE A 105 -3.02 -1.68 8.92
C PHE A 105 -2.58 -1.05 10.23
N ASN A 106 -3.19 0.06 10.66
CA ASN A 106 -2.93 0.63 11.98
C ASN A 106 -3.43 -0.26 13.12
N GLN A 107 -4.37 -1.17 12.81
CA GLN A 107 -4.88 -2.17 13.76
C GLN A 107 -4.77 -3.56 13.13
N ARG A 108 -3.56 -3.90 12.77
CA ARG A 108 -3.21 -5.07 11.97
C ARG A 108 -3.77 -6.39 12.50
N ARG A 109 -3.86 -6.54 13.82
CA ARG A 109 -4.34 -7.78 14.46
C ARG A 109 -5.86 -7.93 14.44
N LYS A 110 -6.58 -6.84 14.16
CA LYS A 110 -8.05 -6.85 14.14
C LYS A 110 -8.56 -7.15 12.73
N THR A 111 -9.75 -7.74 12.66
CA THR A 111 -10.47 -7.84 11.39
C THR A 111 -10.88 -6.44 10.93
N LEU A 112 -11.08 -6.28 9.63
CA LEU A 112 -11.50 -5.00 9.07
C LEU A 112 -12.85 -4.55 9.62
N ARG A 113 -13.74 -5.49 9.95
CA ARG A 113 -15.02 -5.17 10.60
C ARG A 113 -14.83 -4.29 11.84
N ASN A 114 -13.81 -4.56 12.61
CA ASN A 114 -13.50 -3.79 13.82
C ASN A 114 -12.64 -2.56 13.53
N SER A 115 -11.59 -2.71 12.72
CA SER A 115 -10.63 -1.63 12.50
C SER A 115 -11.20 -0.45 11.71
N ILE A 116 -12.02 -0.71 10.68
CA ILE A 116 -12.58 0.34 9.83
C ILE A 116 -14.06 0.63 10.13
N ARG A 117 -14.51 0.25 11.30
CA ARG A 117 -15.92 0.45 11.72
C ARG A 117 -16.42 1.87 11.48
N GLY A 118 -15.60 2.87 11.76
CA GLY A 118 -15.95 4.27 11.56
C GLY A 118 -16.08 4.70 10.09
N ILE A 119 -15.63 3.86 9.16
CA ILE A 119 -15.67 4.14 7.72
C ILE A 119 -16.84 3.44 7.05
N ILE A 120 -17.28 2.31 7.62
CA ILE A 120 -18.33 1.46 7.05
C ILE A 120 -19.71 2.10 7.20
N PRO A 121 -20.51 2.21 6.12
CA PRO A 121 -21.87 2.71 6.24
C PRO A 121 -22.76 1.79 7.08
N PRO A 122 -23.80 2.32 7.75
CA PRO A 122 -24.73 1.47 8.51
C PRO A 122 -25.34 0.39 7.63
N GLY A 123 -25.38 -0.83 8.15
CA GLY A 123 -25.98 -1.97 7.45
C GLY A 123 -25.12 -2.62 6.37
N PHE A 124 -23.94 -2.03 6.10
CA PHE A 124 -23.04 -2.59 5.10
C PHE A 124 -22.36 -3.87 5.60
N ASP A 125 -22.31 -4.87 4.75
CA ASP A 125 -21.58 -6.10 5.03
C ASP A 125 -20.82 -6.57 3.79
N SER A 126 -19.73 -7.28 4.01
CA SER A 126 -18.88 -7.84 2.97
C SER A 126 -18.03 -8.96 3.57
N PRO A 127 -17.78 -10.04 2.82
CA PRO A 127 -16.88 -11.11 3.30
C PRO A 127 -15.49 -10.61 3.67
N TYR A 128 -15.00 -9.56 3.01
CA TYR A 128 -13.69 -8.97 3.31
C TYR A 128 -13.60 -8.41 4.73
N LEU A 129 -14.71 -8.03 5.33
CA LEU A 129 -14.72 -7.48 6.69
C LEU A 129 -14.33 -8.51 7.75
N ASN A 130 -14.44 -9.79 7.45
CA ASN A 130 -14.06 -10.86 8.37
C ASN A 130 -12.57 -11.18 8.33
N LEU A 131 -11.84 -10.54 7.44
CA LEU A 131 -10.41 -10.74 7.26
C LEU A 131 -9.60 -9.62 7.90
N ARG A 132 -8.33 -9.92 8.18
CA ARG A 132 -7.36 -8.92 8.60
C ARG A 132 -6.77 -8.24 7.36
N PRO A 133 -6.24 -7.02 7.48
CA PRO A 133 -5.73 -6.29 6.31
C PRO A 133 -4.63 -7.03 5.56
N GLU A 134 -3.77 -7.78 6.26
CA GLU A 134 -2.68 -8.53 5.62
C GLU A 134 -3.16 -9.66 4.70
N GLN A 135 -4.41 -10.07 4.84
CA GLN A 135 -5.00 -11.14 4.04
C GLN A 135 -5.60 -10.63 2.72
N LEU A 136 -5.71 -9.31 2.54
CA LEU A 136 -6.30 -8.72 1.34
C LEU A 136 -5.22 -8.31 0.34
N GLY A 137 -5.39 -8.73 -0.92
CA GLY A 137 -4.61 -8.20 -2.03
C GLY A 137 -5.13 -6.84 -2.48
N ILE A 138 -4.45 -6.22 -3.45
CA ILE A 138 -4.83 -4.91 -3.97
C ILE A 138 -6.26 -4.92 -4.52
N THR A 139 -6.58 -5.91 -5.33
CA THR A 139 -7.92 -6.02 -5.94
C THR A 139 -9.01 -6.20 -4.90
N ASP A 140 -8.70 -6.90 -3.81
CA ASP A 140 -9.65 -7.08 -2.70
C ASP A 140 -9.95 -5.76 -2.00
N PHE A 141 -8.93 -4.96 -1.72
CA PHE A 141 -9.11 -3.62 -1.14
C PHE A 141 -9.92 -2.73 -2.05
N LEU A 142 -9.63 -2.76 -3.35
CA LEU A 142 -10.37 -1.95 -4.32
C LEU A 142 -11.84 -2.37 -4.41
N GLN A 143 -12.10 -3.67 -4.42
CA GLN A 143 -13.48 -4.18 -4.44
C GLN A 143 -14.24 -3.77 -3.19
N LEU A 144 -13.59 -3.89 -2.02
CA LEU A 144 -14.19 -3.46 -0.76
C LEU A 144 -14.54 -1.98 -0.80
N CYS A 145 -13.63 -1.14 -1.27
CA CYS A 145 -13.87 0.31 -1.37
C CYS A 145 -14.99 0.65 -2.34
N GLN A 146 -15.04 -0.03 -3.48
CA GLN A 146 -16.12 0.15 -4.46
C GLN A 146 -17.48 -0.22 -3.86
N ASP A 147 -17.53 -1.32 -3.10
CA ASP A 147 -18.76 -1.76 -2.45
C ASP A 147 -19.20 -0.78 -1.35
N ILE A 148 -18.27 -0.25 -0.59
CA ILE A 148 -18.55 0.80 0.40
C ILE A 148 -19.15 2.04 -0.28
N GLU A 149 -18.57 2.50 -1.39
CA GLU A 149 -19.07 3.66 -2.12
C GLU A 149 -20.48 3.44 -2.65
N LYS A 150 -20.76 2.28 -3.22
CA LYS A 150 -22.11 1.95 -3.71
C LYS A 150 -23.14 2.04 -2.59
N ASN A 151 -22.79 1.55 -1.42
CA ASN A 151 -23.70 1.57 -0.28
C ASN A 151 -23.91 2.98 0.28
N ARG A 152 -22.87 3.82 0.25
CA ARG A 152 -22.99 5.26 0.60
C ARG A 152 -23.95 5.98 -0.35
N ASN A 153 -23.79 5.74 -1.66
CA ASN A 153 -24.60 6.39 -2.68
C ASN A 153 -26.07 5.95 -2.61
N ILE A 154 -26.34 4.70 -2.28
CA ILE A 154 -27.70 4.18 -2.08
C ILE A 154 -28.33 4.85 -0.86
N GLY A 155 -27.58 4.99 0.25
CA GLY A 155 -28.04 5.68 1.45
C GLY A 155 -28.36 7.15 1.20
N ASP A 156 -27.56 7.84 0.39
CA ASP A 156 -27.74 9.23 0.05
C ASP A 156 -28.96 9.48 -0.84
N LYS A 157 -29.41 8.49 -1.58
CA LYS A 157 -30.57 8.57 -2.48
C LYS A 157 -31.89 8.20 -1.76
N ALA A 158 -31.78 7.61 -0.60
CA ALA A 158 -32.95 7.27 0.19
C ALA A 158 -33.34 8.44 1.09
#